data_b6903b2b2b09ce1dac7ec0eedef0b39a
#
_entry.id   b6903b2b2b09ce1dac7ec0eedef0b39a
#
_cell.length_a   1.000
_cell.length_b   1.000
_cell.length_c   1.000
_cell.angle_alpha   90.00
_cell.angle_beta   90.00
_cell.angle_gamma   90.00
#
_symmetry.space_group_name_H-M   'P 1'
#
loop_
_entity.id
_entity.type
_entity.pdbx_description
1 polymer ?
#
loop_
_entity_poly.entity_id
_entity_poly.type
_entity_poly.pdbx_seq_one_letter_code
_entity_poly.pdbx_strand_id
1 'polypeptide(L)'
;MPHETTPPSSSERYRSVFRPGLFDGKTVVVTGAGSGLGRCTAHELASLGAGLALVGRTIEKLHTVAGEIAAAYPETSQRLSVHRCDVRQEDAVAETVRSILARHGAIDGLFNCAGGQYPAPLRDITLKGWDAVVRNNLHGTFLFSRECYLQQMERRGGSIVNMLADIWGGMPGMGHSGAARGGVLNFTETAACEWGHAGVRVNAVAPGWIASSGMDTYDDEYQALLRSLQTQVPLQRFGTESELASAVVYLLSPAAGFINGSVIRVDGGVPNARPTWKLQAARNRFPYNGFPLYTPPRALSADKKR
;
A
#
# COMPACT_ATOMS: atom_id res chain seq x y z
N MET A 1 28.57 -13.43 14.20
CA MET A 1 28.31 -14.59 13.35
C MET A 1 27.31 -14.16 12.31
N PRO A 2 27.57 -14.22 11.00
CA PRO A 2 26.58 -13.93 9.98
C PRO A 2 25.56 -15.07 9.99
N HIS A 3 24.29 -14.77 10.26
CA HIS A 3 23.21 -15.71 10.05
C HIS A 3 23.09 -15.98 8.55
N GLU A 4 23.43 -17.16 8.11
CA GLU A 4 23.02 -17.68 6.81
C GLU A 4 21.49 -17.70 6.79
N THR A 5 20.90 -16.77 6.05
CA THR A 5 19.46 -16.77 5.80
C THR A 5 19.19 -17.77 4.67
N THR A 6 18.75 -18.95 5.03
CA THR A 6 18.09 -19.87 4.08
C THR A 6 16.96 -19.08 3.39
N PRO A 7 16.82 -19.13 2.07
CA PRO A 7 15.71 -18.48 1.41
C PRO A 7 14.39 -19.03 1.97
N PRO A 8 13.42 -18.15 2.31
CA PRO A 8 12.17 -18.57 2.91
C PRO A 8 11.42 -19.53 1.97
N SER A 9 10.86 -20.61 2.54
CA SER A 9 9.99 -21.50 1.78
C SER A 9 8.66 -20.78 1.50
N SER A 10 8.06 -21.00 0.33
CA SER A 10 6.76 -20.41 -0.05
C SER A 10 5.59 -20.80 0.88
N SER A 11 5.82 -21.70 1.82
CA SER A 11 4.86 -22.15 2.83
C SER A 11 4.96 -21.44 4.17
N GLU A 12 5.92 -20.53 4.36
CA GLU A 12 6.03 -19.79 5.62
C GLU A 12 4.89 -18.79 5.78
N ARG A 13 4.26 -18.83 6.97
CA ARG A 13 3.13 -17.93 7.29
C ARG A 13 3.60 -16.56 7.74
N TYR A 14 2.84 -15.53 7.39
CA TYR A 14 3.05 -14.17 7.88
C TYR A 14 2.92 -14.10 9.41
N ARG A 15 3.85 -13.43 10.07
CA ARG A 15 3.86 -13.22 11.53
C ARG A 15 3.21 -11.89 11.86
N SER A 16 1.87 -11.86 11.84
CA SER A 16 1.11 -10.65 12.18
C SER A 16 1.14 -10.36 13.69
N VAL A 17 1.05 -9.06 14.04
CA VAL A 17 0.88 -8.59 15.42
C VAL A 17 -0.60 -8.57 15.84
N PHE A 18 -1.52 -8.86 14.93
CA PHE A 18 -2.95 -8.93 15.21
C PHE A 18 -3.38 -10.35 15.54
N ARG A 19 -4.52 -10.49 16.21
CA ARG A 19 -5.08 -11.79 16.55
C ARG A 19 -5.48 -12.55 15.28
N PRO A 20 -5.26 -13.86 15.20
CA PRO A 20 -5.78 -14.69 14.12
C PRO A 20 -7.30 -14.57 14.00
N GLY A 21 -7.84 -14.70 12.77
CA GLY A 21 -9.28 -14.63 12.52
C GLY A 21 -9.89 -13.23 12.62
N LEU A 22 -9.07 -12.17 12.71
CA LEU A 22 -9.58 -10.78 12.79
C LEU A 22 -10.48 -10.41 11.60
N PHE A 23 -10.22 -10.99 10.42
CA PHE A 23 -10.97 -10.75 9.18
C PHE A 23 -11.76 -11.97 8.71
N ASP A 24 -12.05 -12.95 9.60
CA ASP A 24 -12.89 -14.07 9.23
C ASP A 24 -14.25 -13.60 8.72
N GLY A 25 -14.68 -14.15 7.59
CA GLY A 25 -15.95 -13.77 6.94
C GLY A 25 -15.90 -12.44 6.19
N LYS A 26 -14.79 -11.69 6.22
CA LYS A 26 -14.63 -10.40 5.53
C LYS A 26 -13.95 -10.55 4.20
N THR A 27 -14.33 -9.71 3.23
CA THR A 27 -13.69 -9.62 1.92
C THR A 27 -13.02 -8.25 1.77
N VAL A 28 -11.74 -8.26 1.41
CA VAL A 28 -10.95 -7.05 1.18
C VAL A 28 -10.43 -7.03 -0.26
N VAL A 29 -10.67 -5.91 -0.92
CA VAL A 29 -10.09 -5.62 -2.25
C VAL A 29 -8.75 -4.93 -2.05
N VAL A 30 -7.71 -5.41 -2.73
CA VAL A 30 -6.38 -4.79 -2.72
C VAL A 30 -6.00 -4.44 -4.15
N THR A 31 -5.97 -3.16 -4.48
CA THR A 31 -5.46 -2.71 -5.78
C THR A 31 -3.93 -2.61 -5.74
N GLY A 32 -3.26 -2.88 -6.86
CA GLY A 32 -1.79 -2.96 -6.88
C GLY A 32 -1.22 -4.17 -6.12
N ALA A 33 -2.01 -5.24 -5.96
CA ALA A 33 -1.67 -6.41 -5.15
C ALA A 33 -0.51 -7.26 -5.68
N GLY A 34 -0.06 -7.04 -6.93
CA GLY A 34 0.94 -7.91 -7.57
C GLY A 34 2.39 -7.71 -7.11
N SER A 35 2.69 -6.73 -6.26
CA SER A 35 4.07 -6.47 -5.78
C SER A 35 4.08 -5.54 -4.56
N GLY A 36 5.24 -5.45 -3.90
CA GLY A 36 5.53 -4.43 -2.89
C GLY A 36 4.49 -4.37 -1.77
N LEU A 37 4.07 -3.17 -1.43
CA LEU A 37 3.16 -2.88 -0.32
C LEU A 37 1.80 -3.59 -0.46
N GLY A 38 1.24 -3.65 -1.68
CA GLY A 38 -0.02 -4.34 -1.94
C GLY A 38 0.09 -5.85 -1.73
N ARG A 39 1.18 -6.47 -2.22
CA ARG A 39 1.47 -7.90 -1.99
C ARG A 39 1.63 -8.20 -0.50
N CYS A 40 2.46 -7.45 0.21
CA CYS A 40 2.68 -7.64 1.64
C CYS A 40 1.37 -7.51 2.44
N THR A 41 0.56 -6.48 2.16
CA THR A 41 -0.74 -6.27 2.82
C THR A 41 -1.72 -7.41 2.52
N ALA A 42 -1.74 -7.93 1.28
CA ALA A 42 -2.58 -9.07 0.94
C ALA A 42 -2.20 -10.32 1.73
N HIS A 43 -0.90 -10.58 1.91
CA HIS A 43 -0.41 -11.69 2.74
C HIS A 43 -0.79 -11.52 4.22
N GLU A 44 -0.68 -10.31 4.78
CA GLU A 44 -1.10 -10.08 6.16
C GLU A 44 -2.60 -10.28 6.34
N LEU A 45 -3.43 -9.72 5.45
CA LEU A 45 -4.87 -9.92 5.48
C LEU A 45 -5.27 -11.40 5.34
N ALA A 46 -4.59 -12.15 4.46
CA ALA A 46 -4.79 -13.60 4.34
C ALA A 46 -4.48 -14.34 5.65
N SER A 47 -3.39 -13.98 6.33
CA SER A 47 -3.00 -14.56 7.62
C SER A 47 -4.04 -14.34 8.73
N LEU A 48 -4.88 -13.33 8.55
CA LEU A 48 -5.94 -12.94 9.47
C LEU A 48 -7.34 -13.44 9.05
N GLY A 49 -7.42 -14.31 8.02
CA GLY A 49 -8.65 -14.95 7.59
C GLY A 49 -9.47 -14.19 6.56
N ALA A 50 -8.94 -13.12 5.97
CA ALA A 50 -9.67 -12.36 4.94
C ALA A 50 -9.89 -13.17 3.66
N GLY A 51 -11.06 -13.04 3.04
CA GLY A 51 -11.23 -13.26 1.62
C GLY A 51 -10.63 -12.09 0.84
N LEU A 52 -9.96 -12.36 -0.29
CA LEU A 52 -9.19 -11.35 -1.01
C LEU A 52 -9.55 -11.27 -2.49
N ALA A 53 -9.74 -10.06 -2.97
CA ALA A 53 -9.77 -9.74 -4.39
C ALA A 53 -8.48 -8.98 -4.75
N LEU A 54 -7.57 -9.65 -5.44
CA LEU A 54 -6.29 -9.10 -5.87
C LEU A 54 -6.46 -8.41 -7.22
N VAL A 55 -6.25 -7.10 -7.26
CA VAL A 55 -6.48 -6.28 -8.46
C VAL A 55 -5.18 -5.67 -8.95
N GLY A 56 -4.96 -5.70 -10.28
CA GLY A 56 -3.81 -5.06 -10.90
C GLY A 56 -3.74 -5.25 -12.41
N ARG A 57 -2.78 -4.60 -13.08
CA ARG A 57 -2.65 -4.61 -14.54
C ARG A 57 -1.99 -5.88 -15.10
N THR A 58 -1.04 -6.44 -14.34
CA THR A 58 -0.22 -7.57 -14.76
C THR A 58 -0.76 -8.84 -14.11
N ILE A 59 -1.51 -9.62 -14.87
CA ILE A 59 -2.24 -10.78 -14.35
C ILE A 59 -1.30 -11.86 -13.81
N GLU A 60 -0.13 -12.03 -14.42
CA GLU A 60 0.87 -13.02 -14.02
C GLU A 60 1.39 -12.75 -12.60
N LYS A 61 1.65 -11.47 -12.27
CA LYS A 61 2.06 -11.07 -10.92
C LYS A 61 0.98 -11.34 -9.89
N LEU A 62 -0.28 -11.14 -10.25
CA LEU A 62 -1.41 -11.41 -9.36
C LEU A 62 -1.57 -12.92 -9.12
N HIS A 63 -1.41 -13.75 -10.16
CA HIS A 63 -1.42 -15.21 -10.03
C HIS A 63 -0.25 -15.71 -9.16
N THR A 64 0.93 -15.10 -9.28
CA THR A 64 2.06 -15.41 -8.40
C THR A 64 1.70 -15.17 -6.93
N VAL A 65 1.18 -13.99 -6.61
CA VAL A 65 0.76 -13.65 -5.23
C VAL A 65 -0.39 -14.53 -4.75
N ALA A 66 -1.34 -14.83 -5.61
CA ALA A 66 -2.44 -15.76 -5.28
C ALA A 66 -1.92 -17.16 -4.97
N GLY A 67 -0.95 -17.66 -5.73
CA GLY A 67 -0.29 -18.94 -5.49
C GLY A 67 0.48 -18.97 -4.17
N GLU A 68 1.20 -17.91 -3.84
CA GLU A 68 1.91 -17.75 -2.58
C GLU A 68 0.94 -17.80 -1.38
N ILE A 69 -0.16 -17.04 -1.47
CA ILE A 69 -1.19 -17.01 -0.43
C ILE A 69 -1.87 -18.37 -0.30
N ALA A 70 -2.24 -19.01 -1.40
CA ALA A 70 -2.87 -20.33 -1.37
C ALA A 70 -1.95 -21.41 -0.78
N ALA A 71 -0.64 -21.32 -1.02
CA ALA A 71 0.34 -22.25 -0.45
C ALA A 71 0.50 -22.04 1.06
N ALA A 72 0.53 -20.79 1.54
CA ALA A 72 0.67 -20.46 2.95
C ALA A 72 -0.64 -20.65 3.75
N TYR A 73 -1.79 -20.42 3.12
CA TYR A 73 -3.13 -20.43 3.72
C TYR A 73 -4.13 -21.20 2.85
N PRO A 74 -4.05 -22.54 2.75
CA PRO A 74 -4.94 -23.34 1.93
C PRO A 74 -6.42 -23.12 2.28
N GLU A 75 -6.72 -22.82 3.54
CA GLU A 75 -8.06 -22.53 4.07
C GLU A 75 -8.68 -21.27 3.46
N THR A 76 -7.87 -20.32 2.97
CA THR A 76 -8.36 -19.08 2.35
C THR A 76 -8.46 -19.18 0.82
N SER A 77 -7.91 -20.22 0.21
CA SER A 77 -7.77 -20.34 -1.25
C SER A 77 -9.10 -20.22 -2.01
N GLN A 78 -10.20 -20.76 -1.45
CA GLN A 78 -11.55 -20.66 -2.05
C GLN A 78 -12.13 -19.24 -1.99
N ARG A 79 -11.58 -18.38 -1.12
CA ARG A 79 -11.99 -16.98 -0.91
C ARG A 79 -10.99 -16.01 -1.51
N LEU A 80 -10.20 -16.46 -2.47
CA LEU A 80 -9.22 -15.67 -3.21
C LEU A 80 -9.68 -15.51 -4.66
N SER A 81 -9.57 -14.31 -5.20
CA SER A 81 -9.82 -14.03 -6.61
C SER A 81 -8.81 -13.06 -7.19
N VAL A 82 -8.61 -13.14 -8.50
CA VAL A 82 -7.63 -12.34 -9.23
C VAL A 82 -8.34 -11.58 -10.34
N HIS A 83 -8.13 -10.28 -10.42
CA HIS A 83 -8.80 -9.39 -11.37
C HIS A 83 -7.80 -8.52 -12.11
N ARG A 84 -7.66 -8.74 -13.42
CA ARG A 84 -6.90 -7.83 -14.26
C ARG A 84 -7.71 -6.55 -14.46
N CYS A 85 -7.18 -5.41 -13.99
CA CYS A 85 -7.83 -4.12 -14.14
C CYS A 85 -6.79 -3.00 -14.26
N ASP A 86 -7.02 -2.09 -15.20
CA ASP A 86 -6.37 -0.79 -15.20
C ASP A 86 -7.25 0.20 -14.45
N VAL A 87 -6.80 0.62 -13.27
CA VAL A 87 -7.54 1.52 -12.37
C VAL A 87 -7.88 2.89 -13.00
N ARG A 88 -7.26 3.22 -14.15
CA ARG A 88 -7.50 4.47 -14.88
C ARG A 88 -8.71 4.43 -15.82
N GLN A 89 -9.32 3.25 -16.00
CA GLN A 89 -10.42 3.01 -16.92
C GLN A 89 -11.71 2.78 -16.13
N GLU A 90 -12.63 3.73 -16.23
CA GLU A 90 -13.87 3.75 -15.44
C GLU A 90 -14.71 2.49 -15.64
N ASP A 91 -14.99 2.12 -16.90
CA ASP A 91 -15.80 0.92 -17.20
C ASP A 91 -15.14 -0.38 -16.70
N ALA A 92 -13.80 -0.45 -16.80
CA ALA A 92 -13.04 -1.60 -16.30
C ALA A 92 -13.11 -1.72 -14.77
N VAL A 93 -13.09 -0.60 -14.07
CA VAL A 93 -13.22 -0.56 -12.61
C VAL A 93 -14.63 -0.98 -12.21
N ALA A 94 -15.66 -0.42 -12.84
CA ALA A 94 -17.07 -0.76 -12.55
C ALA A 94 -17.33 -2.26 -12.76
N GLU A 95 -16.86 -2.84 -13.87
CA GLU A 95 -16.99 -4.27 -14.15
C GLU A 95 -16.20 -5.13 -13.16
N THR A 96 -14.98 -4.69 -12.79
CA THR A 96 -14.17 -5.41 -11.81
C THR A 96 -14.87 -5.47 -10.44
N VAL A 97 -15.43 -4.38 -9.96
CA VAL A 97 -16.18 -4.36 -8.68
C VAL A 97 -17.40 -5.26 -8.76
N ARG A 98 -18.13 -5.23 -9.88
CA ARG A 98 -19.29 -6.13 -10.10
C ARG A 98 -18.87 -7.61 -10.06
N SER A 99 -17.78 -7.96 -10.74
CA SER A 99 -17.22 -9.31 -10.75
C SER A 99 -16.79 -9.78 -9.35
N ILE A 100 -16.16 -8.89 -8.57
CA ILE A 100 -15.78 -9.16 -7.18
C ILE A 100 -17.02 -9.45 -6.33
N LEU A 101 -18.06 -8.62 -6.45
CA LEU A 101 -19.31 -8.80 -5.72
C LEU A 101 -20.02 -10.11 -6.10
N ALA A 102 -20.04 -10.46 -7.39
CA ALA A 102 -20.60 -11.74 -7.85
C ALA A 102 -19.83 -12.94 -7.27
N ARG A 103 -18.52 -12.84 -7.12
CA ARG A 103 -17.67 -13.93 -6.61
C ARG A 103 -17.68 -14.05 -5.09
N HIS A 104 -17.66 -12.94 -4.35
CA HIS A 104 -17.50 -12.90 -2.90
C HIS A 104 -18.78 -12.58 -2.14
N GLY A 105 -19.81 -12.05 -2.81
CA GLY A 105 -21.07 -11.61 -2.19
C GLY A 105 -20.98 -10.28 -1.42
N ALA A 106 -19.78 -9.86 -1.01
CA ALA A 106 -19.56 -8.63 -0.28
C ALA A 106 -18.14 -8.08 -0.46
N ILE A 107 -18.00 -6.76 -0.27
CA ILE A 107 -16.72 -6.04 -0.11
C ILE A 107 -16.80 -5.30 1.23
N ASP A 108 -16.06 -5.76 2.23
CA ASP A 108 -16.02 -5.14 3.57
C ASP A 108 -14.91 -4.11 3.68
N GLY A 109 -13.86 -4.26 2.88
CA GLY A 109 -12.72 -3.36 2.85
C GLY A 109 -12.14 -3.13 1.46
N LEU A 110 -11.56 -1.94 1.26
CA LEU A 110 -10.82 -1.58 0.06
C LEU A 110 -9.49 -0.95 0.45
N PHE A 111 -8.39 -1.47 -0.08
CA PHE A 111 -7.09 -0.81 -0.01
C PHE A 111 -6.67 -0.32 -1.40
N ASN A 112 -6.73 0.99 -1.59
CA ASN A 112 -6.27 1.67 -2.80
C ASN A 112 -4.74 1.83 -2.77
N CYS A 113 -4.02 0.79 -3.19
CA CYS A 113 -2.55 0.75 -3.22
C CYS A 113 -1.99 0.89 -4.65
N ALA A 114 -2.82 0.71 -5.69
CA ALA A 114 -2.37 0.91 -7.06
C ALA A 114 -1.88 2.34 -7.27
N GLY A 115 -0.66 2.48 -7.75
CA GLY A 115 -0.03 3.78 -7.95
C GLY A 115 1.31 3.64 -8.65
N GLY A 116 2.00 4.75 -8.78
CA GLY A 116 3.33 4.82 -9.36
C GLY A 116 3.74 6.25 -9.63
N GLN A 117 5.04 6.45 -9.71
CA GLN A 117 5.68 7.74 -9.93
C GLN A 117 7.06 7.53 -10.54
N TYR A 118 7.68 8.60 -10.99
CA TYR A 118 9.07 8.62 -11.44
C TYR A 118 9.72 9.94 -11.02
N PRO A 119 11.02 9.96 -10.71
CA PRO A 119 11.71 11.20 -10.36
C PRO A 119 11.90 12.07 -11.61
N ALA A 120 11.55 13.35 -11.50
CA ALA A 120 11.86 14.37 -12.49
C ALA A 120 11.73 15.77 -11.85
N PRO A 121 12.63 16.71 -12.15
CA PRO A 121 12.43 18.13 -11.81
C PRO A 121 11.12 18.63 -12.40
N LEU A 122 10.42 19.53 -11.67
CA LEU A 122 9.08 19.97 -12.06
C LEU A 122 9.04 20.55 -13.49
N ARG A 123 10.09 21.26 -13.92
CA ARG A 123 10.23 21.84 -15.26
C ARG A 123 10.30 20.80 -16.39
N ASP A 124 10.74 19.57 -16.07
CA ASP A 124 10.99 18.51 -17.03
C ASP A 124 9.82 17.51 -17.11
N ILE A 125 8.82 17.66 -16.23
CA ILE A 125 7.60 16.84 -16.26
C ILE A 125 6.75 17.25 -17.45
N THR A 126 6.61 16.36 -18.43
CA THR A 126 5.70 16.58 -19.57
C THR A 126 4.24 16.46 -19.13
N LEU A 127 3.30 17.09 -19.87
CA LEU A 127 1.86 16.93 -19.60
C LEU A 127 1.43 15.45 -19.63
N LYS A 128 1.94 14.67 -20.60
CA LYS A 128 1.68 13.22 -20.68
C LYS A 128 2.16 12.48 -19.42
N GLY A 129 3.33 12.83 -18.90
CA GLY A 129 3.87 12.24 -17.66
C GLY A 129 3.08 12.65 -16.44
N TRP A 130 2.70 13.93 -16.36
CA TRP A 130 1.81 14.46 -15.33
C TRP A 130 0.49 13.69 -15.30
N ASP A 131 -0.20 13.60 -16.44
CA ASP A 131 -1.49 12.92 -16.57
C ASP A 131 -1.38 11.42 -16.22
N ALA A 132 -0.30 10.77 -16.63
CA ALA A 132 -0.10 9.36 -16.31
C ALA A 132 -0.05 9.10 -14.80
N VAL A 133 0.64 9.98 -14.05
CA VAL A 133 0.77 9.86 -12.60
C VAL A 133 -0.52 10.28 -11.90
N VAL A 134 -1.15 11.38 -12.28
CA VAL A 134 -2.43 11.85 -11.71
C VAL A 134 -3.54 10.82 -11.94
N ARG A 135 -3.68 10.31 -13.17
CA ARG A 135 -4.70 9.29 -13.48
C ARG A 135 -4.49 8.00 -12.72
N ASN A 136 -3.25 7.57 -12.54
CA ASN A 136 -2.96 6.33 -11.83
C ASN A 136 -3.22 6.46 -10.31
N ASN A 137 -2.75 7.55 -9.70
CA ASN A 137 -2.77 7.71 -8.24
C ASN A 137 -4.07 8.33 -7.73
N LEU A 138 -4.62 9.36 -8.41
CA LEU A 138 -5.80 10.08 -7.96
C LEU A 138 -7.08 9.51 -8.59
N HIS A 139 -7.16 9.47 -9.93
CA HIS A 139 -8.39 8.98 -10.56
C HIS A 139 -8.64 7.50 -10.23
N GLY A 140 -7.59 6.66 -10.22
CA GLY A 140 -7.74 5.25 -9.86
C GLY A 140 -8.29 5.06 -8.44
N THR A 141 -7.79 5.84 -7.47
CA THR A 141 -8.29 5.83 -6.10
C THR A 141 -9.77 6.27 -6.04
N PHE A 142 -10.11 7.35 -6.74
CA PHE A 142 -11.49 7.84 -6.82
C PHE A 142 -12.43 6.80 -7.43
N LEU A 143 -12.08 6.27 -8.60
CA LEU A 143 -12.94 5.33 -9.33
C LEU A 143 -13.23 4.07 -8.53
N PHE A 144 -12.19 3.41 -7.95
CA PHE A 144 -12.40 2.23 -7.13
C PHE A 144 -13.23 2.51 -5.88
N SER A 145 -12.95 3.62 -5.19
CA SER A 145 -13.69 4.01 -3.99
C SER A 145 -15.16 4.26 -4.32
N ARG A 146 -15.43 5.04 -5.39
CA ARG A 146 -16.80 5.36 -5.85
C ARG A 146 -17.56 4.10 -6.24
N GLU A 147 -16.96 3.20 -7.01
CA GLU A 147 -17.64 1.99 -7.46
C GLU A 147 -17.92 1.02 -6.30
N CYS A 148 -17.00 0.86 -5.35
CA CYS A 148 -17.28 0.08 -4.14
C CYS A 148 -18.41 0.72 -3.31
N TYR A 149 -18.45 2.04 -3.21
CA TYR A 149 -19.51 2.76 -2.52
C TYR A 149 -20.87 2.53 -3.22
N LEU A 150 -21.00 2.90 -4.48
CA LEU A 150 -22.24 2.82 -5.24
C LEU A 150 -22.82 1.42 -5.36
N GLN A 151 -21.97 0.44 -5.65
CA GLN A 151 -22.44 -0.93 -5.89
C GLN A 151 -22.78 -1.68 -4.60
N GLN A 152 -22.24 -1.27 -3.43
CA GLN A 152 -22.52 -1.99 -2.20
C GLN A 152 -22.38 -1.19 -0.90
N MET A 153 -21.26 -0.45 -0.67
CA MET A 153 -20.94 0.08 0.66
C MET A 153 -21.95 1.12 1.14
N GLU A 154 -22.63 1.84 0.23
CA GLU A 154 -23.72 2.75 0.58
C GLU A 154 -24.83 2.05 1.41
N ARG A 155 -25.07 0.77 1.15
CA ARG A 155 -26.14 0.00 1.83
C ARG A 155 -25.63 -0.86 2.99
N ARG A 156 -24.33 -1.19 3.04
CA ARG A 156 -23.79 -2.18 4.00
C ARG A 156 -22.65 -1.63 4.87
N GLY A 157 -22.22 -0.41 4.64
CA GLY A 157 -21.01 0.12 5.25
C GLY A 157 -19.73 -0.51 4.69
N GLY A 158 -18.60 -0.14 5.26
CA GLY A 158 -17.29 -0.65 4.85
C GLY A 158 -16.13 0.21 5.34
N SER A 159 -14.92 -0.16 4.97
CA SER A 159 -13.73 0.61 5.29
C SER A 159 -12.82 0.75 4.06
N ILE A 160 -12.46 1.98 3.73
CA ILE A 160 -11.57 2.31 2.62
C ILE A 160 -10.28 2.89 3.20
N VAL A 161 -9.15 2.38 2.74
CA VAL A 161 -7.82 2.93 3.06
C VAL A 161 -7.13 3.34 1.77
N ASN A 162 -6.75 4.61 1.69
CA ASN A 162 -6.09 5.21 0.54
C ASN A 162 -4.58 5.32 0.76
N MET A 163 -3.79 5.03 -0.26
CA MET A 163 -2.35 5.24 -0.24
C MET A 163 -2.04 6.71 -0.56
N LEU A 164 -1.37 7.38 0.35
CA LEU A 164 -0.71 8.67 0.12
C LEU A 164 0.80 8.49 -0.11
N ALA A 165 1.54 9.50 0.24
CA ALA A 165 2.99 9.56 0.38
C ALA A 165 3.32 10.66 1.41
N ASP A 166 4.57 10.84 1.73
CA ASP A 166 5.04 12.03 2.46
C ASP A 166 4.94 13.25 1.54
N ILE A 167 3.85 14.02 1.70
CA ILE A 167 3.55 15.22 0.90
C ILE A 167 3.71 16.53 1.70
N TRP A 168 4.01 16.42 2.99
CA TRP A 168 4.14 17.60 3.86
C TRP A 168 5.46 18.32 3.60
N GLY A 169 5.34 19.55 3.14
CA GLY A 169 6.48 20.32 2.67
C GLY A 169 6.74 20.22 1.15
N GLY A 170 5.82 19.56 0.42
CA GLY A 170 5.92 19.32 -1.02
C GLY A 170 6.72 18.06 -1.35
N MET A 171 6.80 17.72 -2.64
CA MET A 171 7.57 16.59 -3.16
C MET A 171 8.54 17.05 -4.26
N PRO A 172 9.65 17.73 -3.93
CA PRO A 172 10.66 18.10 -4.91
C PRO A 172 11.17 16.87 -5.67
N GLY A 173 11.27 16.98 -7.00
CA GLY A 173 11.64 15.87 -7.87
C GLY A 173 10.49 14.91 -8.20
N MET A 174 9.30 15.09 -7.61
CA MET A 174 8.10 14.26 -7.87
C MET A 174 6.81 15.08 -7.80
N GLY A 175 6.80 16.30 -8.33
CA GLY A 175 5.69 17.25 -8.20
C GLY A 175 4.33 16.73 -8.66
N HIS A 176 4.28 15.91 -9.72
CA HIS A 176 3.05 15.24 -10.19
C HIS A 176 2.49 14.26 -9.15
N SER A 177 3.36 13.52 -8.47
CA SER A 177 2.95 12.60 -7.40
C SER A 177 2.46 13.38 -6.18
N GLY A 178 3.16 14.44 -5.78
CA GLY A 178 2.75 15.31 -4.67
C GLY A 178 1.37 15.91 -4.90
N ALA A 179 1.10 16.43 -6.11
CA ALA A 179 -0.20 16.97 -6.48
C ALA A 179 -1.30 15.91 -6.46
N ALA A 180 -1.03 14.71 -7.04
CA ALA A 180 -1.99 13.61 -7.03
C ALA A 180 -2.32 13.14 -5.61
N ARG A 181 -1.31 12.99 -4.76
CA ARG A 181 -1.47 12.53 -3.36
C ARG A 181 -2.12 13.59 -2.47
N GLY A 182 -1.87 14.89 -2.73
CA GLY A 182 -2.63 15.99 -2.12
C GLY A 182 -4.12 15.92 -2.48
N GLY A 183 -4.43 15.60 -3.74
CA GLY A 183 -5.80 15.34 -4.18
C GLY A 183 -6.42 14.12 -3.49
N VAL A 184 -5.67 13.02 -3.30
CA VAL A 184 -6.16 11.85 -2.55
C VAL A 184 -6.41 12.18 -1.07
N LEU A 185 -5.59 13.04 -0.45
CA LEU A 185 -5.82 13.49 0.92
C LEU A 185 -7.17 14.21 1.03
N ASN A 186 -7.40 15.22 0.21
CA ASN A 186 -8.66 15.96 0.21
C ASN A 186 -9.86 15.06 -0.14
N PHE A 187 -9.70 14.15 -1.12
CA PHE A 187 -10.73 13.15 -1.43
C PHE A 187 -11.05 12.26 -0.21
N THR A 188 -10.04 11.81 0.53
CA THR A 188 -10.20 10.98 1.74
C THR A 188 -11.07 11.71 2.78
N GLU A 189 -10.76 12.97 3.06
CA GLU A 189 -11.50 13.80 4.02
C GLU A 189 -12.94 14.07 3.57
N THR A 190 -13.12 14.38 2.28
CA THR A 190 -14.43 14.62 1.68
C THR A 190 -15.31 13.38 1.72
N ALA A 191 -14.78 12.23 1.25
CA ALA A 191 -15.51 10.97 1.22
C ALA A 191 -15.84 10.45 2.64
N ALA A 192 -14.95 10.67 3.60
CA ALA A 192 -15.21 10.35 5.00
C ALA A 192 -16.41 11.11 5.56
N CYS A 193 -16.56 12.38 5.19
CA CYS A 193 -17.69 13.21 5.59
C CYS A 193 -18.98 12.77 4.87
N GLU A 194 -18.92 12.66 3.54
CA GLU A 194 -20.11 12.37 2.74
C GLU A 194 -20.66 10.96 2.94
N TRP A 195 -19.79 9.95 3.12
CA TRP A 195 -20.17 8.53 3.21
C TRP A 195 -20.28 8.00 4.64
N GLY A 196 -19.92 8.83 5.63
CA GLY A 196 -19.99 8.45 7.05
C GLY A 196 -21.41 8.05 7.50
N HIS A 197 -22.45 8.69 6.97
CA HIS A 197 -23.85 8.34 7.27
C HIS A 197 -24.23 6.93 6.84
N ALA A 198 -23.56 6.38 5.81
CA ALA A 198 -23.76 5.01 5.35
C ALA A 198 -22.89 3.98 6.13
N GLY A 199 -22.18 4.41 7.17
CA GLY A 199 -21.27 3.55 7.92
C GLY A 199 -19.98 3.22 7.17
N VAL A 200 -19.59 4.03 6.18
CA VAL A 200 -18.35 3.88 5.44
C VAL A 200 -17.28 4.78 6.06
N ARG A 201 -16.16 4.18 6.47
CA ARG A 201 -14.99 4.91 6.94
C ARG A 201 -13.96 5.02 5.80
N VAL A 202 -13.44 6.21 5.59
CA VAL A 202 -12.41 6.46 4.57
C VAL A 202 -11.23 7.12 5.25
N ASN A 203 -10.09 6.42 5.25
CA ASN A 203 -8.85 6.88 5.85
C ASN A 203 -7.68 6.71 4.88
N ALA A 204 -6.52 7.17 5.27
CA ALA A 204 -5.31 7.02 4.46
C ALA A 204 -4.09 6.60 5.28
N VAL A 205 -3.12 6.01 4.59
CA VAL A 205 -1.76 5.81 5.09
C VAL A 205 -0.78 6.60 4.24
N ALA A 206 0.18 7.23 4.88
CA ALA A 206 1.20 8.02 4.21
C ALA A 206 2.58 7.43 4.52
N PRO A 207 3.12 6.59 3.61
CA PRO A 207 4.48 6.08 3.73
C PRO A 207 5.51 7.20 3.53
N GLY A 208 6.56 7.15 4.33
CA GLY A 208 7.83 7.76 3.99
C GLY A 208 8.67 6.81 3.11
N TRP A 209 9.92 6.63 3.44
CA TRP A 209 10.80 5.71 2.73
C TRP A 209 10.62 4.28 3.22
N ILE A 210 9.89 3.46 2.46
CA ILE A 210 9.65 2.04 2.74
C ILE A 210 10.52 1.19 1.82
N ALA A 211 11.32 0.32 2.41
CA ALA A 211 12.16 -0.63 1.67
C ALA A 211 11.28 -1.67 0.97
N SER A 212 10.96 -1.42 -0.28
CA SER A 212 10.13 -2.28 -1.13
C SER A 212 10.71 -2.39 -2.53
N SER A 213 10.26 -3.38 -3.30
CA SER A 213 10.68 -3.59 -4.70
C SER A 213 10.39 -2.39 -5.62
N GLY A 214 9.55 -1.46 -5.20
CA GLY A 214 9.33 -0.19 -5.91
C GLY A 214 10.60 0.66 -6.04
N MET A 215 11.52 0.55 -5.09
CA MET A 215 12.80 1.27 -5.14
C MET A 215 13.71 0.79 -6.28
N ASP A 216 13.57 -0.45 -6.72
CA ASP A 216 14.36 -1.02 -7.82
C ASP A 216 13.92 -0.52 -9.21
N THR A 217 12.83 0.23 -9.29
CA THR A 217 12.33 0.82 -10.55
C THR A 217 12.97 2.15 -10.89
N TYR A 218 13.71 2.76 -9.97
CA TYR A 218 14.45 4.00 -10.19
C TYR A 218 15.79 3.73 -10.88
N ASP A 219 16.32 4.75 -11.56
CA ASP A 219 17.66 4.68 -12.16
C ASP A 219 18.77 4.61 -11.09
N ASP A 220 19.99 4.29 -11.52
CA ASP A 220 21.14 4.06 -10.64
C ASP A 220 21.52 5.32 -9.83
N GLU A 221 21.38 6.51 -10.41
CA GLU A 221 21.67 7.79 -9.76
C GLU A 221 20.69 8.02 -8.60
N TYR A 222 19.41 7.81 -8.83
CA TYR A 222 18.38 7.96 -7.80
C TYR A 222 18.50 6.86 -6.73
N GLN A 223 18.86 5.63 -7.12
CA GLN A 223 19.12 4.56 -6.16
C GLN A 223 20.32 4.90 -5.24
N ALA A 224 21.36 5.55 -5.77
CA ALA A 224 22.49 6.03 -4.96
C ALA A 224 22.02 7.10 -3.96
N LEU A 225 21.17 8.04 -4.39
CA LEU A 225 20.56 9.03 -3.51
C LEU A 225 19.74 8.36 -2.40
N LEU A 226 18.90 7.36 -2.74
CA LEU A 226 18.06 6.64 -1.75
C LEU A 226 18.89 6.11 -0.59
N ARG A 227 20.06 5.50 -0.86
CA ARG A 227 20.94 4.99 0.20
C ARG A 227 21.36 6.06 1.21
N SER A 228 21.55 7.30 0.74
CA SER A 228 21.93 8.42 1.61
C SER A 228 20.77 8.94 2.47
N LEU A 229 19.52 8.77 2.03
CA LEU A 229 18.35 9.29 2.72
C LEU A 229 18.08 8.60 4.06
N GLN A 230 18.58 7.39 4.25
CA GLN A 230 18.40 6.65 5.50
C GLN A 230 18.84 7.46 6.73
N THR A 231 19.94 8.18 6.62
CA THR A 231 20.49 8.99 7.73
C THR A 231 19.68 10.26 8.02
N GLN A 232 18.81 10.65 7.09
CA GLN A 232 17.94 11.83 7.21
C GLN A 232 16.60 11.50 7.88
N VAL A 233 16.23 10.22 7.93
CA VAL A 233 15.06 9.75 8.67
C VAL A 233 15.36 9.83 10.17
N PRO A 234 14.50 10.42 11.02
CA PRO A 234 14.72 10.43 12.47
C PRO A 234 14.99 9.06 13.09
N LEU A 235 14.28 8.00 12.64
CA LEU A 235 14.55 6.62 13.04
C LEU A 235 15.79 6.01 12.39
N GLN A 236 16.47 6.72 11.48
CA GLN A 236 17.69 6.33 10.78
C GLN A 236 17.65 4.94 10.13
N ARG A 237 16.50 4.58 9.64
CA ARG A 237 16.26 3.38 8.82
C ARG A 237 15.09 3.61 7.87
N PHE A 238 14.99 2.79 6.86
CA PHE A 238 13.76 2.68 6.08
C PHE A 238 12.70 1.88 6.86
N GLY A 239 11.44 2.18 6.60
CA GLY A 239 10.34 1.35 7.06
C GLY A 239 10.29 0.03 6.27
N THR A 240 9.63 -0.97 6.82
CA THR A 240 9.35 -2.23 6.15
C THR A 240 7.96 -2.23 5.53
N GLU A 241 7.74 -3.11 4.56
CA GLU A 241 6.39 -3.33 3.99
C GLU A 241 5.40 -3.76 5.07
N SER A 242 5.85 -4.56 6.05
CA SER A 242 5.02 -5.02 7.18
C SER A 242 4.60 -3.89 8.13
N GLU A 243 5.46 -2.90 8.36
CA GLU A 243 5.11 -1.74 9.20
C GLU A 243 4.00 -0.91 8.56
N LEU A 244 4.01 -0.80 7.22
CA LEU A 244 2.90 -0.15 6.51
C LEU A 244 1.65 -1.04 6.47
N ALA A 245 1.79 -2.33 6.17
CA ALA A 245 0.67 -3.27 6.10
C ALA A 245 -0.11 -3.30 7.42
N SER A 246 0.59 -3.30 8.57
CA SER A 246 -0.05 -3.25 9.88
C SER A 246 -0.91 -2.00 10.09
N ALA A 247 -0.47 -0.83 9.62
CA ALA A 247 -1.28 0.39 9.68
C ALA A 247 -2.54 0.29 8.81
N VAL A 248 -2.43 -0.31 7.61
CA VAL A 248 -3.57 -0.56 6.72
C VAL A 248 -4.55 -1.53 7.37
N VAL A 249 -4.07 -2.66 7.90
CA VAL A 249 -4.87 -3.67 8.59
C VAL A 249 -5.60 -3.06 9.78
N TYR A 250 -4.91 -2.24 10.59
CA TYR A 250 -5.54 -1.52 11.70
C TYR A 250 -6.70 -0.64 11.23
N LEU A 251 -6.50 0.19 10.20
CA LEU A 251 -7.53 1.08 9.66
C LEU A 251 -8.72 0.33 9.05
N LEU A 252 -8.48 -0.84 8.44
CA LEU A 252 -9.54 -1.69 7.91
C LEU A 252 -10.32 -2.41 9.02
N SER A 253 -9.69 -2.64 10.18
CA SER A 253 -10.26 -3.42 11.28
C SER A 253 -11.36 -2.67 12.06
N PRO A 254 -12.18 -3.39 12.86
CA PRO A 254 -13.15 -2.78 13.77
C PRO A 254 -12.50 -1.88 14.82
N ALA A 255 -11.21 -2.07 15.16
CA ALA A 255 -10.51 -1.25 16.15
C ALA A 255 -10.40 0.23 15.73
N ALA A 256 -10.46 0.52 14.43
CA ALA A 256 -10.50 1.87 13.88
C ALA A 256 -11.94 2.39 13.68
N GLY A 257 -12.93 1.83 14.39
CA GLY A 257 -14.36 2.12 14.21
C GLY A 257 -14.76 3.60 14.39
N PHE A 258 -13.95 4.38 15.12
CA PHE A 258 -14.18 5.82 15.31
C PHE A 258 -13.12 6.70 14.63
N ILE A 259 -12.32 6.12 13.71
CA ILE A 259 -11.31 6.82 12.90
C ILE A 259 -11.87 6.98 11.49
N ASN A 260 -12.09 8.23 11.07
CA ASN A 260 -12.65 8.57 9.76
C ASN A 260 -12.05 9.89 9.26
N GLY A 261 -11.65 9.98 8.00
CA GLY A 261 -11.00 11.13 7.40
C GLY A 261 -9.55 11.36 7.87
N SER A 262 -8.93 10.37 8.49
CA SER A 262 -7.62 10.51 9.12
C SER A 262 -6.50 9.92 8.26
N VAL A 263 -5.27 10.42 8.50
CA VAL A 263 -4.06 9.89 7.88
C VAL A 263 -3.13 9.35 8.95
N ILE A 264 -2.73 8.08 8.82
CA ILE A 264 -1.63 7.50 9.59
C ILE A 264 -0.35 7.64 8.77
N ARG A 265 0.60 8.42 9.29
CA ARG A 265 1.93 8.53 8.69
C ARG A 265 2.80 7.37 9.16
N VAL A 266 3.41 6.64 8.20
CA VAL A 266 4.34 5.54 8.44
C VAL A 266 5.67 5.93 7.78
N ASP A 267 6.35 6.90 8.38
CA ASP A 267 7.42 7.69 7.74
C ASP A 267 8.71 7.81 8.57
N GLY A 268 8.75 7.20 9.74
CA GLY A 268 9.91 7.30 10.63
C GLY A 268 10.17 8.72 11.15
N GLY A 269 9.17 9.62 11.01
CA GLY A 269 9.24 11.01 11.48
C GLY A 269 9.85 12.00 10.48
N VAL A 270 10.00 11.62 9.21
CA VAL A 270 10.67 12.46 8.17
C VAL A 270 10.13 13.88 8.10
N PRO A 271 8.80 14.15 8.03
CA PRO A 271 8.30 15.52 7.92
C PRO A 271 8.57 16.39 9.14
N ASN A 272 8.94 15.78 10.26
CA ASN A 272 9.26 16.50 11.51
C ASN A 272 10.76 16.85 11.63
N ALA A 273 11.60 16.29 10.76
CA ALA A 273 13.03 16.63 10.73
C ALA A 273 13.22 18.13 10.42
N ARG A 274 14.16 18.75 11.10
CA ARG A 274 14.49 20.16 10.92
C ARG A 274 16.01 20.32 10.70
N PRO A 275 16.44 21.16 9.74
CA PRO A 275 17.88 21.39 9.49
C PRO A 275 18.64 21.90 10.70
N THR A 276 17.94 22.60 11.60
CA THR A 276 18.51 23.16 12.84
C THR A 276 18.70 22.15 13.95
N TRP A 277 18.17 20.94 13.80
CA TRP A 277 18.29 19.87 14.80
C TRP A 277 19.11 18.72 14.25
N LYS A 278 20.32 18.53 14.77
CA LYS A 278 21.19 17.42 14.38
C LYS A 278 20.66 16.11 14.95
N LEU A 279 20.33 15.17 14.07
CA LEU A 279 19.93 13.83 14.48
C LEU A 279 21.08 13.11 15.20
N GLN A 280 20.79 12.51 16.34
CA GLN A 280 21.72 11.66 17.07
C GLN A 280 21.79 10.28 16.42
N ALA A 281 22.93 9.59 16.58
CA ALA A 281 23.07 8.21 16.09
C ALA A 281 22.02 7.29 16.73
N ALA A 282 21.24 6.60 15.92
CA ALA A 282 20.21 5.70 16.42
C ALA A 282 20.83 4.44 17.05
N ARG A 283 20.33 4.05 18.23
CA ARG A 283 20.82 2.88 18.98
C ARG A 283 19.83 1.72 18.93
N ASN A 284 18.53 1.99 19.09
CA ASN A 284 17.45 0.99 19.16
C ASN A 284 16.56 1.13 17.94
N ARG A 285 16.90 0.46 16.83
CA ARG A 285 16.19 0.58 15.55
C ARG A 285 15.82 -0.78 14.97
N PHE A 286 15.01 -1.51 15.72
CA PHE A 286 14.56 -2.84 15.32
C PHE A 286 13.29 -2.72 14.47
N PRO A 287 13.35 -3.06 13.16
CA PRO A 287 12.16 -3.03 12.31
C PRO A 287 11.26 -4.22 12.62
N TYR A 288 9.96 -4.02 12.53
CA TYR A 288 9.02 -5.12 12.45
C TYR A 288 8.99 -5.64 11.01
N ASN A 289 9.24 -6.93 10.85
CA ASN A 289 9.09 -7.62 9.57
C ASN A 289 8.39 -8.96 9.78
N GLY A 290 7.08 -9.00 9.57
CA GLY A 290 6.25 -10.20 9.65
C GLY A 290 6.15 -10.95 8.33
N PHE A 291 6.57 -10.34 7.20
CA PHE A 291 6.42 -10.90 5.87
C PHE A 291 7.56 -11.88 5.54
N PRO A 292 7.30 -13.20 5.48
CA PRO A 292 8.35 -14.20 5.30
C PRO A 292 9.02 -14.13 3.92
N LEU A 293 8.29 -13.65 2.90
CA LEU A 293 8.79 -13.53 1.53
C LEU A 293 9.39 -12.13 1.25
N TYR A 294 9.65 -11.34 2.29
CA TYR A 294 10.32 -10.05 2.14
C TYR A 294 11.72 -10.23 1.57
N THR A 295 12.00 -9.51 0.52
CA THR A 295 13.35 -9.41 -0.05
C THR A 295 13.78 -7.94 -0.02
N PRO A 296 14.92 -7.61 0.60
CA PRO A 296 15.44 -6.25 0.55
C PRO A 296 15.60 -5.78 -0.89
N PRO A 297 15.19 -4.53 -1.21
CA PRO A 297 15.37 -4.00 -2.56
C PRO A 297 16.85 -3.94 -2.91
N ARG A 298 17.19 -4.26 -4.16
CA ARG A 298 18.56 -4.20 -4.69
C ARG A 298 19.16 -2.80 -4.56
N ALA A 299 18.32 -1.79 -4.72
CA ALA A 299 18.68 -0.39 -4.56
C ALA A 299 19.35 -0.08 -3.21
N LEU A 300 19.06 -0.85 -2.16
CA LEU A 300 19.61 -0.68 -0.81
C LEU A 300 20.78 -1.64 -0.50
N SER A 301 21.07 -2.58 -1.38
CA SER A 301 22.24 -3.47 -1.21
C SER A 301 23.52 -2.67 -1.36
N ALA A 302 24.49 -2.91 -0.49
CA ALA A 302 25.83 -2.35 -0.66
C ALA A 302 26.40 -2.90 -1.98
N ASP A 303 27.00 -2.03 -2.80
CA ASP A 303 27.78 -2.48 -3.94
C ASP A 303 28.80 -3.50 -3.44
N LYS A 304 28.64 -4.77 -3.84
CA LYS A 304 29.76 -5.69 -3.79
C LYS A 304 30.75 -5.10 -4.80
N LYS A 305 31.71 -4.33 -4.29
CA LYS A 305 32.86 -3.89 -5.07
C LYS A 305 33.38 -5.11 -5.82
N ARG A 306 33.28 -5.05 -7.16
CA ARG A 306 34.02 -5.96 -8.05
C ARG A 306 35.51 -5.70 -7.89
#